data_938cd2414a07d84d8d0dc12039c22f9e
#
_entry.id   938cd2414a07d84d8d0dc12039c22f9e
#
_cell.length_a   1.000
_cell.length_b   1.000
_cell.length_c   1.000
_cell.angle_alpha   90.00
_cell.angle_beta   90.00
_cell.angle_gamma   90.00
#
_symmetry.space_group_name_H-M   'P 1'
#
loop_
_entity.id
_entity.type
_entity.pdbx_description
1 polymer ?
#
loop_
_entity_poly.entity_id
_entity_poly.type
_entity_poly.pdbx_seq_one_letter_code
_entity_poly.pdbx_strand_id
1 'polypeptide(L)'
;MSQISWIAELYDLYEKNKAEAGRWQLDGAVLLPPYHITVSAQITETIDEEGTFMGAETVAEQDKLTLIPVTEKSAARTAGIEPHPLCDNLKYLAGDRGKYVTKKDCSRNYERYMEQLHEWSESPYSHQKVKAVCRYLQKGTLMGDLIRCGAIHTGEDGLPDEKVKIQIVSQTEAFVRFRIISSTLLPEGILEDESGCYSPECWKDMTLQKCYIDFCRAHKLEEGLSYLTGKRTPISYLQPKKIRHEGDGAKLISANDTSNFTFLGRFISREEAFAIGYEDSQKVHNALKWIMRRQGCHYDSLYFVTWESDLHEIPGWDQGADEIYEAMEKQMAGNTDTGLQEGSREEEEEPDLYEEPDLEEEPEFETEPVYDTGAAGAARFRRAIQGYEKN
;
A
#
# COMPACT_ATOMS: atom_id res chain seq x y z
N MET A 1 -17.84 4.97 -29.04
CA MET A 1 -16.78 4.65 -28.07
C MET A 1 -17.40 4.75 -26.69
N SER A 2 -17.54 3.64 -25.94
CA SER A 2 -17.96 3.72 -24.55
C SER A 2 -16.91 4.51 -23.80
N GLN A 3 -17.31 5.54 -23.05
CA GLN A 3 -16.40 6.20 -22.11
C GLN A 3 -16.00 5.17 -21.06
N ILE A 4 -14.79 4.64 -21.17
CA ILE A 4 -14.22 3.73 -20.19
C ILE A 4 -13.94 4.56 -18.94
N SER A 5 -14.56 4.18 -17.83
CA SER A 5 -14.35 4.88 -16.55
C SER A 5 -12.99 4.46 -15.96
N TRP A 6 -12.13 5.43 -15.63
CA TRP A 6 -10.84 5.15 -14.98
C TRP A 6 -10.98 4.30 -13.70
N ILE A 7 -12.11 4.41 -12.99
CA ILE A 7 -12.41 3.59 -11.80
C ILE A 7 -12.59 2.13 -12.19
N ALA A 8 -13.29 1.85 -13.30
CA ALA A 8 -13.50 0.49 -13.79
C ALA A 8 -12.18 -0.13 -14.25
N GLU A 9 -11.34 0.61 -14.96
CA GLU A 9 -10.01 0.15 -15.39
C GLU A 9 -9.11 -0.22 -14.19
N LEU A 10 -9.08 0.61 -13.15
CA LEU A 10 -8.31 0.30 -11.94
C LEU A 10 -8.88 -0.89 -11.16
N TYR A 11 -10.20 -1.07 -11.16
CA TYR A 11 -10.83 -2.24 -10.58
C TYR A 11 -10.44 -3.52 -11.34
N ASP A 12 -10.50 -3.49 -12.66
CA ASP A 12 -10.13 -4.62 -13.52
C ASP A 12 -8.62 -4.93 -13.40
N LEU A 13 -7.79 -3.91 -13.32
CA LEU A 13 -6.37 -4.06 -13.04
C LEU A 13 -6.13 -4.79 -11.72
N TYR A 14 -6.85 -4.41 -10.65
CA TYR A 14 -6.76 -5.11 -9.37
C TYR A 14 -7.19 -6.58 -9.50
N GLU A 15 -8.34 -6.85 -10.13
CA GLU A 15 -8.88 -8.21 -10.26
C GLU A 15 -7.95 -9.14 -11.07
N LYS A 16 -7.29 -8.61 -12.10
CA LYS A 16 -6.28 -9.35 -12.86
C LYS A 16 -5.05 -9.72 -12.02
N ASN A 17 -4.67 -8.86 -11.08
CA ASN A 17 -3.45 -9.00 -10.27
C ASN A 17 -3.70 -9.40 -8.81
N LYS A 18 -4.91 -9.78 -8.44
CA LYS A 18 -5.29 -10.08 -7.05
C LYS A 18 -4.48 -11.22 -6.41
N ALA A 19 -3.90 -12.11 -7.21
CA ALA A 19 -3.01 -13.17 -6.71
C ALA A 19 -1.71 -12.61 -6.11
N GLU A 20 -1.29 -11.42 -6.54
CA GLU A 20 -0.10 -10.73 -6.03
C GLU A 20 -0.42 -9.83 -4.82
N ALA A 21 -1.69 -9.68 -4.45
CA ALA A 21 -2.08 -8.83 -3.33
C ALA A 21 -1.47 -9.34 -2.01
N GLY A 22 -0.80 -8.44 -1.29
CA GLY A 22 -0.09 -8.74 -0.05
C GLY A 22 1.36 -9.20 -0.23
N ARG A 23 1.79 -9.52 -1.45
CA ARG A 23 3.17 -9.92 -1.75
C ARG A 23 4.05 -8.68 -1.97
N TRP A 24 5.13 -8.58 -1.21
CA TRP A 24 6.14 -7.55 -1.39
C TRP A 24 7.01 -7.84 -2.62
N GLN A 25 7.14 -6.86 -3.49
CA GLN A 25 7.98 -6.94 -4.69
C GLN A 25 9.41 -6.46 -4.39
N LEU A 26 10.36 -6.77 -5.27
CA LEU A 26 11.77 -6.42 -5.08
C LEU A 26 12.01 -4.90 -5.02
N ASP A 27 11.20 -4.12 -5.69
CA ASP A 27 11.21 -2.65 -5.68
C ASP A 27 10.55 -2.04 -4.42
N GLY A 28 10.10 -2.88 -3.49
CA GLY A 28 9.39 -2.46 -2.28
C GLY A 28 7.93 -2.07 -2.50
N ALA A 29 7.39 -2.24 -3.72
CA ALA A 29 5.98 -2.07 -3.97
C ALA A 29 5.18 -3.27 -3.47
N VAL A 30 3.94 -3.02 -3.03
CA VAL A 30 2.99 -4.07 -2.65
C VAL A 30 1.59 -3.67 -3.12
N LEU A 31 0.93 -4.59 -3.82
CA LEU A 31 -0.50 -4.43 -4.09
C LEU A 31 -1.25 -4.74 -2.79
N LEU A 32 -1.85 -3.71 -2.20
CA LEU A 32 -2.51 -3.86 -0.90
C LEU A 32 -3.76 -4.73 -1.01
N PRO A 33 -3.92 -5.77 -0.18
CA PRO A 33 -5.18 -6.50 -0.11
C PRO A 33 -6.28 -5.63 0.53
N PRO A 34 -7.57 -5.94 0.31
CA PRO A 34 -8.66 -5.27 1.00
C PRO A 34 -8.48 -5.30 2.52
N TYR A 35 -9.01 -4.30 3.21
CA TYR A 35 -8.91 -4.12 4.67
C TYR A 35 -7.49 -3.93 5.21
N HIS A 36 -6.53 -3.55 4.34
CA HIS A 36 -5.15 -3.29 4.73
C HIS A 36 -4.66 -1.94 4.21
N ILE A 37 -3.73 -1.34 4.96
CA ILE A 37 -2.99 -0.13 4.57
C ILE A 37 -1.51 -0.31 4.90
N THR A 38 -0.67 0.60 4.40
CA THR A 38 0.71 0.75 4.86
C THR A 38 0.83 1.86 5.89
N VAL A 39 1.70 1.65 6.87
CA VAL A 39 2.11 2.64 7.89
C VAL A 39 3.62 2.55 8.11
N SER A 40 4.20 3.60 8.71
CA SER A 40 5.60 3.55 9.17
C SER A 40 5.67 2.98 10.58
N ALA A 41 6.35 1.83 10.77
CA ALA A 41 6.62 1.26 12.08
C ALA A 41 7.99 1.70 12.61
N GLN A 42 8.10 1.85 13.92
CA GLN A 42 9.32 2.23 14.63
C GLN A 42 9.96 1.08 15.38
N ILE A 43 9.17 0.12 15.83
CA ILE A 43 9.64 -1.02 16.65
C ILE A 43 9.10 -2.31 16.05
N THR A 44 9.98 -3.32 15.93
CA THR A 44 9.60 -4.71 15.70
C THR A 44 9.69 -5.47 17.02
N GLU A 45 8.59 -5.97 17.50
CA GLU A 45 8.47 -6.84 18.66
C GLU A 45 8.51 -8.28 18.19
N THR A 46 9.36 -9.11 18.81
CA THR A 46 9.47 -10.54 18.53
C THR A 46 8.98 -11.34 19.71
N ILE A 47 8.00 -12.20 19.47
CA ILE A 47 7.44 -13.13 20.45
C ILE A 47 7.39 -14.55 19.87
N ASP A 48 7.25 -15.53 20.73
CA ASP A 48 6.99 -16.92 20.31
C ASP A 48 5.48 -17.19 20.10
N GLU A 49 5.14 -18.39 19.71
CA GLU A 49 3.76 -18.85 19.48
C GLU A 49 2.90 -18.82 20.75
N GLU A 50 3.51 -18.97 21.92
CA GLU A 50 2.86 -18.92 23.22
C GLU A 50 2.66 -17.49 23.73
N GLY A 51 3.18 -16.50 22.99
CA GLY A 51 3.15 -15.09 23.37
C GLY A 51 4.20 -14.76 24.44
N THR A 52 5.37 -15.41 24.41
CA THR A 52 6.51 -15.06 25.26
C THR A 52 7.39 -14.05 24.55
N PHE A 53 7.80 -13.01 25.25
CA PHE A 53 8.72 -12.00 24.73
C PHE A 53 10.10 -12.62 24.44
N MET A 54 10.58 -12.43 23.22
CA MET A 54 11.88 -12.89 22.75
C MET A 54 12.88 -11.75 22.53
N GLY A 55 12.37 -10.55 22.25
CA GLY A 55 13.19 -9.36 22.00
C GLY A 55 12.44 -8.31 21.20
N ALA A 56 13.04 -7.12 21.12
CA ALA A 56 12.54 -6.06 20.25
C ALA A 56 13.71 -5.28 19.67
N GLU A 57 13.50 -4.70 18.49
CA GLU A 57 14.48 -3.90 17.77
C GLU A 57 13.83 -2.66 17.16
N THR A 58 14.59 -1.58 17.02
CA THR A 58 14.15 -0.40 16.29
C THR A 58 14.22 -0.67 14.78
N VAL A 59 13.23 -0.18 14.06
CA VAL A 59 13.13 -0.36 12.61
C VAL A 59 13.96 0.69 11.89
N ALA A 60 14.83 0.24 10.98
CA ALA A 60 15.60 1.14 10.12
C ALA A 60 14.67 1.95 9.17
N GLU A 61 15.11 3.16 8.77
CA GLU A 61 14.30 4.08 7.97
C GLU A 61 13.83 3.45 6.64
N GLN A 62 14.69 2.67 5.98
CA GLN A 62 14.39 1.98 4.74
C GLN A 62 13.37 0.83 4.90
N ASP A 63 13.24 0.25 6.10
CA ASP A 63 12.42 -0.92 6.39
C ASP A 63 11.11 -0.58 7.12
N LYS A 64 10.83 0.72 7.31
CA LYS A 64 9.71 1.20 8.12
C LYS A 64 8.34 0.86 7.55
N LEU A 65 8.24 0.72 6.23
CA LEU A 65 6.96 0.48 5.59
C LEU A 65 6.37 -0.88 6.00
N THR A 66 5.19 -0.83 6.58
CA THR A 66 4.57 -1.98 7.24
C THR A 66 3.13 -2.10 6.79
N LEU A 67 2.76 -3.25 6.24
CA LEU A 67 1.39 -3.57 5.87
C LEU A 67 0.64 -4.04 7.12
N ILE A 68 -0.50 -3.42 7.41
CA ILE A 68 -1.31 -3.73 8.58
C ILE A 68 -2.79 -3.89 8.24
N PRO A 69 -3.53 -4.73 8.99
CA PRO A 69 -4.97 -4.78 8.92
C PRO A 69 -5.61 -3.50 9.49
N VAL A 70 -6.75 -3.10 8.94
CA VAL A 70 -7.50 -1.93 9.40
C VAL A 70 -9.01 -2.14 9.32
N THR A 71 -9.73 -1.43 10.19
CA THR A 71 -11.17 -1.17 10.01
C THR A 71 -11.36 0.11 9.18
N GLU A 72 -12.56 0.34 8.64
CA GLU A 72 -12.87 1.59 7.93
C GLU A 72 -12.61 2.82 8.81
N LYS A 73 -13.00 2.74 10.09
CA LYS A 73 -12.80 3.84 11.05
C LYS A 73 -11.33 4.05 11.38
N SER A 74 -10.57 2.97 11.64
CA SER A 74 -9.16 3.08 11.99
C SER A 74 -8.32 3.58 10.81
N ALA A 75 -8.63 3.20 9.57
CA ALA A 75 -7.97 3.69 8.37
C ALA A 75 -8.20 5.21 8.15
N ALA A 76 -9.38 5.71 8.54
CA ALA A 76 -9.74 7.12 8.44
C ALA A 76 -9.38 7.95 9.69
N ARG A 77 -8.80 7.32 10.72
CA ARG A 77 -8.53 7.90 12.05
C ARG A 77 -7.78 9.22 11.98
N THR A 78 -8.36 10.28 12.56
CA THR A 78 -7.71 11.56 12.83
C THR A 78 -7.89 11.98 14.29
N ALA A 79 -8.96 11.52 14.94
CA ALA A 79 -9.30 11.76 16.33
C ALA A 79 -10.11 10.57 16.89
N GLY A 80 -10.33 10.55 18.19
CA GLY A 80 -11.07 9.48 18.85
C GLY A 80 -10.20 8.25 19.17
N ILE A 81 -10.86 7.19 19.65
CA ILE A 81 -10.26 5.92 20.02
C ILE A 81 -10.70 4.86 19.01
N GLU A 82 -9.93 4.72 17.95
CA GLU A 82 -10.18 3.77 16.86
C GLU A 82 -8.88 2.98 16.59
N PRO A 83 -8.62 1.88 17.35
CA PRO A 83 -7.38 1.11 17.20
C PRO A 83 -7.30 0.39 15.86
N HIS A 84 -6.07 0.23 15.35
CA HIS A 84 -5.82 -0.71 14.27
C HIS A 84 -5.79 -2.14 14.83
N PRO A 85 -6.32 -3.12 14.12
CA PRO A 85 -6.16 -4.51 14.49
C PRO A 85 -4.69 -4.95 14.45
N LEU A 86 -4.26 -5.75 15.40
CA LEU A 86 -2.95 -6.38 15.53
C LEU A 86 -1.77 -5.45 15.83
N CYS A 87 -1.52 -4.43 14.99
CA CYS A 87 -0.37 -3.52 15.12
C CYS A 87 -0.87 -2.09 15.32
N ASP A 88 -0.34 -1.36 16.30
CA ASP A 88 -0.68 0.06 16.52
C ASP A 88 0.43 0.77 17.31
N ASN A 89 0.20 2.02 17.68
CA ASN A 89 1.06 2.78 18.56
C ASN A 89 1.03 2.25 20.00
N LEU A 90 2.10 2.46 20.75
CA LEU A 90 2.23 2.07 22.16
C LEU A 90 1.07 2.52 23.03
N LYS A 91 0.43 3.66 22.73
CA LYS A 91 -0.75 4.13 23.48
C LYS A 91 -1.96 3.17 23.39
N TYR A 92 -2.01 2.30 22.38
CA TYR A 92 -3.04 1.29 22.21
C TYR A 92 -2.59 -0.09 22.70
N LEU A 93 -1.30 -0.43 22.52
CA LEU A 93 -0.81 -1.77 22.76
C LEU A 93 -0.33 -1.99 24.21
N ALA A 94 0.23 -0.94 24.84
CA ALA A 94 0.91 -1.09 26.12
C ALA A 94 -0.02 -0.87 27.31
N GLY A 95 -0.51 -1.96 27.92
CA GLY A 95 -1.33 -1.93 29.13
C GLY A 95 -0.61 -1.36 30.36
N ASP A 96 0.71 -1.44 30.39
CA ASP A 96 1.56 -0.90 31.45
C ASP A 96 2.05 0.55 31.18
N ARG A 97 1.64 1.18 30.09
CA ARG A 97 2.11 2.51 29.68
C ARG A 97 1.95 3.57 30.76
N GLY A 98 0.85 3.51 31.52
CA GLY A 98 0.58 4.46 32.61
C GLY A 98 1.60 4.43 33.75
N LYS A 99 2.41 3.35 33.87
CA LYS A 99 3.52 3.27 34.85
C LYS A 99 4.72 4.10 34.44
N TYR A 100 4.87 4.36 33.12
CA TYR A 100 6.07 4.96 32.53
C TYR A 100 5.79 6.34 31.92
N VAL A 101 4.57 6.61 31.48
CA VAL A 101 4.16 7.86 30.84
C VAL A 101 2.93 8.38 31.54
N THR A 102 3.13 9.34 32.44
CA THR A 102 2.06 9.81 33.35
C THR A 102 1.26 10.99 32.82
N LYS A 103 1.76 11.70 31.79
CA LYS A 103 1.13 12.94 31.29
C LYS A 103 -0.22 12.74 30.62
N LYS A 104 -0.53 11.53 30.16
CA LYS A 104 -1.78 11.24 29.43
C LYS A 104 -2.24 9.82 29.73
N ASP A 105 -3.42 9.71 30.32
CA ASP A 105 -4.08 8.42 30.49
C ASP A 105 -4.53 7.86 29.12
N CYS A 106 -4.11 6.65 28.84
CA CYS A 106 -4.46 5.89 27.62
C CYS A 106 -5.10 4.54 27.94
N SER A 107 -5.58 4.31 29.16
CA SER A 107 -6.18 3.05 29.59
C SER A 107 -7.33 2.61 28.67
N ARG A 108 -8.22 3.56 28.32
CA ARG A 108 -9.32 3.30 27.39
C ARG A 108 -8.86 2.91 25.98
N ASN A 109 -7.69 3.42 25.54
CA ASN A 109 -7.14 3.05 24.23
C ASN A 109 -6.74 1.56 24.24
N TYR A 110 -6.06 1.13 25.30
CA TYR A 110 -5.66 -0.26 25.46
C TYR A 110 -6.88 -1.18 25.63
N GLU A 111 -7.84 -0.82 26.48
CA GLU A 111 -9.07 -1.60 26.67
C GLU A 111 -9.79 -1.81 25.32
N ARG A 112 -10.01 -0.74 24.56
CA ARG A 112 -10.70 -0.81 23.26
C ARG A 112 -9.92 -1.62 22.22
N TYR A 113 -8.58 -1.51 22.24
CA TYR A 113 -7.72 -2.33 21.40
C TYR A 113 -7.82 -3.82 21.76
N MET A 114 -7.75 -4.16 23.04
CA MET A 114 -7.83 -5.54 23.51
C MET A 114 -9.20 -6.17 23.24
N GLU A 115 -10.30 -5.41 23.36
CA GLU A 115 -11.64 -5.87 22.95
C GLU A 115 -11.65 -6.31 21.49
N GLN A 116 -11.14 -5.46 20.60
CA GLN A 116 -11.10 -5.72 19.16
C GLN A 116 -10.18 -6.90 18.81
N LEU A 117 -9.00 -6.98 19.44
CA LEU A 117 -8.07 -8.08 19.21
C LEU A 117 -8.65 -9.41 19.70
N HIS A 118 -9.31 -9.40 20.86
CA HIS A 118 -9.94 -10.58 21.44
C HIS A 118 -11.08 -11.09 20.55
N GLU A 119 -11.93 -10.20 20.03
CA GLU A 119 -13.00 -10.56 19.11
C GLU A 119 -12.45 -11.31 17.88
N TRP A 120 -11.36 -10.82 17.28
CA TRP A 120 -10.73 -11.51 16.16
C TRP A 120 -10.07 -12.83 16.60
N SER A 121 -9.37 -12.86 17.74
CA SER A 121 -8.66 -14.03 18.24
C SER A 121 -9.58 -15.22 18.55
N GLU A 122 -10.82 -14.97 18.97
CA GLU A 122 -11.82 -15.98 19.29
C GLU A 122 -12.74 -16.34 18.10
N SER A 123 -12.62 -15.62 16.99
CA SER A 123 -13.44 -15.87 15.81
C SER A 123 -13.04 -17.16 15.09
N PRO A 124 -13.94 -17.75 14.26
CA PRO A 124 -13.59 -18.86 13.36
C PRO A 124 -12.52 -18.52 12.34
N TYR A 125 -12.27 -17.23 12.11
CA TYR A 125 -11.28 -16.68 11.17
C TYR A 125 -10.01 -16.21 11.89
N SER A 126 -9.77 -16.69 13.09
CA SER A 126 -8.57 -16.38 13.86
C SER A 126 -7.33 -17.02 13.21
N HIS A 127 -6.18 -16.38 13.44
CA HIS A 127 -4.87 -16.92 13.08
C HIS A 127 -4.03 -17.16 14.32
N GLN A 128 -3.12 -18.17 14.31
CA GLN A 128 -2.29 -18.48 15.48
C GLN A 128 -1.47 -17.27 15.96
N LYS A 129 -0.96 -16.45 15.03
CA LYS A 129 -0.24 -15.21 15.36
C LYS A 129 -1.11 -14.20 16.11
N VAL A 130 -2.38 -14.08 15.75
CA VAL A 130 -3.32 -13.20 16.46
C VAL A 130 -3.51 -13.67 17.90
N LYS A 131 -3.64 -14.98 18.10
CA LYS A 131 -3.72 -15.59 19.44
C LYS A 131 -2.44 -15.37 20.24
N ALA A 132 -1.27 -15.50 19.62
CA ALA A 132 0.03 -15.26 20.27
C ALA A 132 0.14 -13.79 20.73
N VAL A 133 -0.16 -12.81 19.84
CA VAL A 133 -0.16 -11.39 20.18
C VAL A 133 -1.19 -11.08 21.28
N CYS A 134 -2.39 -11.65 21.21
CA CYS A 134 -3.41 -11.49 22.24
C CYS A 134 -2.90 -11.97 23.61
N ARG A 135 -2.35 -13.20 23.68
CA ARG A 135 -1.77 -13.75 24.92
C ARG A 135 -0.62 -12.91 25.46
N TYR A 136 0.23 -12.38 24.58
CA TYR A 136 1.33 -11.52 25.00
C TYR A 136 0.82 -10.20 25.59
N LEU A 137 -0.02 -9.48 24.86
CA LEU A 137 -0.50 -8.16 25.28
C LEU A 137 -1.39 -8.22 26.53
N GLN A 138 -2.12 -9.32 26.76
CA GLN A 138 -2.88 -9.54 27.99
C GLN A 138 -2.01 -9.52 29.26
N LYS A 139 -0.71 -9.80 29.15
CA LYS A 139 0.23 -9.71 30.28
C LYS A 139 0.46 -8.27 30.75
N GLY A 140 0.21 -7.28 29.87
CA GLY A 140 0.38 -5.86 30.16
C GLY A 140 1.81 -5.50 30.56
N THR A 141 2.81 -5.98 29.82
CA THR A 141 4.25 -5.81 30.12
C THR A 141 5.04 -5.15 29.00
N LEU A 142 4.39 -4.76 27.91
CA LEU A 142 5.05 -4.30 26.67
C LEU A 142 6.06 -3.17 26.91
N MET A 143 5.68 -2.09 27.62
CA MET A 143 6.61 -0.99 27.89
C MET A 143 7.81 -1.45 28.72
N GLY A 144 7.58 -2.26 29.74
CA GLY A 144 8.63 -2.83 30.58
C GLY A 144 9.59 -3.74 29.79
N ASP A 145 9.06 -4.51 28.85
CA ASP A 145 9.85 -5.40 27.97
C ASP A 145 10.72 -4.58 27.01
N LEU A 146 10.15 -3.54 26.37
CA LEU A 146 10.86 -2.64 25.45
C LEU A 146 11.98 -1.83 26.15
N ILE A 147 11.75 -1.41 27.38
CA ILE A 147 12.77 -0.75 28.22
C ILE A 147 13.89 -1.73 28.57
N ARG A 148 13.52 -2.93 29.03
CA ARG A 148 14.50 -3.94 29.47
C ARG A 148 15.41 -4.42 28.34
N CYS A 149 14.91 -4.52 27.12
CA CYS A 149 15.74 -4.89 25.95
C CYS A 149 16.47 -3.71 25.32
N GLY A 150 16.22 -2.46 25.77
CA GLY A 150 16.89 -1.26 25.25
C GLY A 150 16.29 -0.70 23.96
N ALA A 151 15.13 -1.19 23.50
CA ALA A 151 14.41 -0.61 22.37
C ALA A 151 13.81 0.76 22.70
N ILE A 152 13.54 1.02 23.98
CA ILE A 152 13.16 2.33 24.51
C ILE A 152 14.22 2.77 25.53
N HIS A 153 14.78 3.96 25.34
CA HIS A 153 15.79 4.54 26.22
C HIS A 153 15.15 5.28 27.40
N THR A 154 15.73 5.08 28.59
CA THR A 154 15.29 5.76 29.81
C THR A 154 16.27 6.85 30.23
N GLY A 155 15.74 7.89 30.86
CA GLY A 155 16.54 8.89 31.57
C GLY A 155 17.13 8.38 32.89
N GLU A 156 17.78 9.26 33.65
CA GLU A 156 18.34 8.97 34.97
C GLU A 156 17.27 8.59 36.00
N ASP A 157 16.02 9.00 35.78
CA ASP A 157 14.85 8.67 36.62
C ASP A 157 14.24 7.29 36.31
N GLY A 158 14.80 6.57 35.33
CA GLY A 158 14.31 5.26 34.90
C GLY A 158 13.04 5.33 34.04
N LEU A 159 12.56 6.52 33.70
CA LEU A 159 11.41 6.72 32.81
C LEU A 159 11.86 6.94 31.36
N PRO A 160 11.01 6.59 30.37
CA PRO A 160 11.31 6.86 28.97
C PRO A 160 11.55 8.35 28.71
N ASP A 161 12.66 8.69 28.09
CA ASP A 161 12.92 10.07 27.69
C ASP A 161 12.07 10.44 26.47
N GLU A 162 11.05 11.28 26.67
CA GLU A 162 10.12 11.72 25.61
C GLU A 162 10.80 12.51 24.49
N LYS A 163 12.02 13.03 24.71
CA LYS A 163 12.78 13.75 23.69
C LYS A 163 13.49 12.83 22.71
N VAL A 164 13.73 11.59 23.11
CA VAL A 164 14.31 10.58 22.24
C VAL A 164 13.28 10.18 21.18
N LYS A 165 13.73 10.19 19.94
CA LYS A 165 12.91 9.82 18.77
C LYS A 165 13.47 8.58 18.11
N ILE A 166 12.57 7.73 17.64
CA ILE A 166 12.87 6.66 16.70
C ILE A 166 12.36 7.14 15.36
N GLN A 167 13.26 7.32 14.39
CA GLN A 167 12.98 8.06 13.17
C GLN A 167 12.53 9.50 13.53
N ILE A 168 11.33 9.91 13.17
CA ILE A 168 10.76 11.24 13.49
C ILE A 168 9.75 11.24 14.64
N VAL A 169 9.40 10.05 15.18
CA VAL A 169 8.34 9.85 16.18
C VAL A 169 8.95 9.74 17.58
N SER A 170 8.30 10.35 18.60
CA SER A 170 8.72 10.12 20.00
C SER A 170 8.66 8.61 20.31
N GLN A 171 9.70 8.10 20.97
CA GLN A 171 9.77 6.67 21.34
C GLN A 171 8.55 6.19 22.14
N THR A 172 7.92 7.07 22.93
CA THR A 172 6.71 6.75 23.73
C THR A 172 5.41 6.70 22.92
N GLU A 173 5.46 7.14 21.67
CA GLU A 173 4.35 7.09 20.71
C GLU A 173 4.68 6.20 19.50
N ALA A 174 5.74 5.38 19.62
CA ALA A 174 6.22 4.50 18.54
C ALA A 174 5.12 3.53 18.09
N PHE A 175 5.09 3.28 16.80
CA PHE A 175 4.24 2.23 16.20
C PHE A 175 4.97 0.90 16.26
N VAL A 176 4.30 -0.13 16.79
CA VAL A 176 4.86 -1.47 16.98
C VAL A 176 4.25 -2.46 16.01
N ARG A 177 5.12 -3.25 15.36
CA ARG A 177 4.75 -4.41 14.56
C ARG A 177 5.30 -5.69 15.16
N PHE A 178 4.69 -6.83 14.83
CA PHE A 178 5.03 -8.11 15.45
C PHE A 178 5.70 -9.07 14.48
N ARG A 179 6.71 -9.77 14.99
CA ARG A 179 7.32 -10.97 14.40
C ARG A 179 7.06 -12.15 15.33
N ILE A 180 6.50 -13.23 14.78
CA ILE A 180 6.19 -14.42 15.56
C ILE A 180 7.13 -15.54 15.14
N ILE A 181 7.94 -16.02 16.10
CA ILE A 181 8.86 -17.15 15.86
C ILE A 181 8.14 -18.43 16.26
N SER A 182 8.02 -19.34 15.28
CA SER A 182 7.50 -20.68 15.50
C SER A 182 8.65 -21.65 15.70
N SER A 183 8.44 -22.67 16.54
CA SER A 183 9.35 -23.80 16.69
C SER A 183 9.34 -24.73 15.46
N THR A 184 8.33 -24.62 14.61
CA THR A 184 8.14 -25.39 13.38
C THR A 184 8.29 -24.50 12.15
N LEU A 185 8.81 -25.05 11.05
CA LEU A 185 8.96 -24.32 9.77
C LEU A 185 7.59 -23.87 9.21
N LEU A 186 6.56 -24.67 9.45
CA LEU A 186 5.17 -24.37 9.11
C LEU A 186 4.31 -24.61 10.34
N PRO A 187 3.65 -23.58 10.92
CA PRO A 187 2.71 -23.75 12.02
C PRO A 187 1.54 -24.65 11.65
N GLU A 188 0.93 -25.29 12.65
CA GLU A 188 -0.27 -26.09 12.45
C GLU A 188 -1.38 -25.29 11.75
N GLY A 189 -1.99 -25.89 10.73
CA GLY A 189 -3.09 -25.30 9.97
C GLY A 189 -2.68 -24.53 8.72
N ILE A 190 -1.38 -24.40 8.43
CA ILE A 190 -0.89 -23.87 7.14
C ILE A 190 -0.59 -25.05 6.22
N LEU A 191 -1.25 -25.08 5.07
CA LEU A 191 -1.05 -26.13 4.07
C LEU A 191 0.31 -25.97 3.38
N GLU A 192 0.90 -27.07 2.94
CA GLU A 192 2.21 -27.07 2.26
C GLU A 192 2.22 -26.21 0.98
N ASP A 193 1.11 -26.17 0.26
CA ASP A 193 0.92 -25.30 -0.90
C ASP A 193 0.83 -23.80 -0.55
N GLU A 194 0.51 -23.47 0.69
CA GLU A 194 0.50 -22.08 1.22
C GLU A 194 1.86 -21.68 1.83
N SER A 195 2.87 -22.57 1.85
CA SER A 195 4.18 -22.30 2.47
C SER A 195 4.87 -21.04 1.95
N GLY A 196 4.71 -20.73 0.66
CA GLY A 196 5.23 -19.51 0.04
C GLY A 196 4.49 -18.22 0.43
N CYS A 197 3.34 -18.35 1.11
CA CYS A 197 2.53 -17.24 1.60
C CYS A 197 2.75 -16.93 3.08
N TYR A 198 3.34 -17.86 3.82
CA TYR A 198 3.65 -17.68 5.25
C TYR A 198 4.94 -16.90 5.46
N SER A 199 4.96 -16.03 6.46
CA SER A 199 6.15 -15.33 6.94
C SER A 199 6.10 -15.17 8.45
N PRO A 200 7.21 -15.33 9.21
CA PRO A 200 7.25 -14.99 10.64
C PRO A 200 6.85 -13.52 10.90
N GLU A 201 7.14 -12.65 9.95
CA GLU A 201 6.83 -11.22 9.95
C GLU A 201 5.34 -11.01 9.61
N CYS A 202 4.53 -10.56 10.59
CA CYS A 202 3.09 -10.41 10.40
C CYS A 202 2.72 -9.52 9.21
N TRP A 203 3.55 -8.53 8.88
CA TRP A 203 3.30 -7.59 7.77
C TRP A 203 3.62 -8.15 6.38
N LYS A 204 4.21 -9.34 6.30
CA LYS A 204 4.50 -10.06 5.06
C LYS A 204 3.70 -11.36 4.92
N ASP A 205 2.95 -11.73 5.94
CA ASP A 205 2.23 -13.00 5.99
C ASP A 205 0.88 -12.93 5.30
N MET A 206 0.80 -13.46 4.09
CA MET A 206 -0.43 -13.47 3.30
C MET A 206 -1.50 -14.40 3.88
N THR A 207 -1.12 -15.42 4.66
CA THR A 207 -2.08 -16.31 5.34
C THR A 207 -2.82 -15.56 6.44
N LEU A 208 -2.11 -14.72 7.20
CA LEU A 208 -2.68 -13.84 8.20
C LEU A 208 -3.61 -12.77 7.57
N GLN A 209 -3.17 -12.18 6.46
CA GLN A 209 -3.97 -11.20 5.71
C GLN A 209 -5.29 -11.81 5.22
N LYS A 210 -5.25 -13.04 4.67
CA LYS A 210 -6.45 -13.78 4.24
C LYS A 210 -7.42 -14.01 5.40
N CYS A 211 -6.92 -14.47 6.55
CA CYS A 211 -7.75 -14.65 7.76
C CYS A 211 -8.44 -13.35 8.19
N TYR A 212 -7.75 -12.21 8.11
CA TYR A 212 -8.37 -10.92 8.46
C TYR A 212 -9.43 -10.49 7.45
N ILE A 213 -9.20 -10.68 6.16
CA ILE A 213 -10.19 -10.40 5.10
C ILE A 213 -11.46 -11.22 5.33
N ASP A 214 -11.31 -12.53 5.63
CA ASP A 214 -12.44 -13.42 5.87
C ASP A 214 -13.17 -13.05 7.17
N PHE A 215 -12.46 -12.63 8.20
CA PHE A 215 -13.02 -12.06 9.43
C PHE A 215 -13.89 -10.83 9.13
N CYS A 216 -13.36 -9.89 8.35
CA CYS A 216 -14.10 -8.68 7.97
C CYS A 216 -15.36 -8.98 7.15
N ARG A 217 -15.27 -9.90 6.20
CA ARG A 217 -16.40 -10.32 5.34
C ARG A 217 -17.52 -11.03 6.11
N ALA A 218 -17.16 -11.70 7.20
CA ALA A 218 -18.16 -12.37 8.06
C ALA A 218 -18.98 -11.37 8.90
N HIS A 219 -18.49 -10.13 9.09
CA HIS A 219 -19.24 -9.10 9.79
C HIS A 219 -20.34 -8.55 8.88
N LYS A 220 -21.58 -8.59 9.40
CA LYS A 220 -22.74 -8.03 8.69
C LYS A 220 -22.67 -6.50 8.73
N LEU A 221 -22.35 -5.89 7.61
CA LEU A 221 -22.46 -4.45 7.37
C LEU A 221 -23.73 -4.16 6.55
N GLU A 222 -24.18 -2.92 6.58
CA GLU A 222 -25.29 -2.46 5.75
C GLU A 222 -24.91 -2.57 4.26
N GLU A 223 -25.74 -3.31 3.50
CA GLU A 223 -25.52 -3.54 2.08
C GLU A 223 -26.32 -2.59 1.20
N GLY A 224 -25.67 -2.09 0.16
CA GLY A 224 -26.30 -1.32 -0.90
C GLY A 224 -25.85 -1.78 -2.27
N LEU A 225 -26.33 -1.13 -3.31
CA LEU A 225 -25.90 -1.36 -4.68
C LEU A 225 -24.60 -0.62 -4.97
N SER A 226 -23.52 -1.35 -5.25
CA SER A 226 -22.28 -0.73 -5.72
C SER A 226 -22.46 -0.25 -7.17
N TYR A 227 -22.26 1.05 -7.43
CA TYR A 227 -22.38 1.62 -8.77
C TYR A 227 -21.26 1.21 -9.71
N LEU A 228 -20.15 0.69 -9.14
CA LEU A 228 -19.04 0.19 -9.92
C LEU A 228 -19.30 -1.21 -10.48
N THR A 229 -19.79 -2.11 -9.63
CA THR A 229 -19.93 -3.54 -9.98
C THR A 229 -21.35 -3.99 -10.23
N GLY A 230 -22.35 -3.16 -9.89
CA GLY A 230 -23.77 -3.51 -9.98
C GLY A 230 -24.19 -4.58 -8.96
N LYS A 231 -23.36 -4.93 -7.99
CA LYS A 231 -23.64 -5.95 -6.97
C LYS A 231 -24.08 -5.32 -5.66
N ARG A 232 -24.89 -6.05 -4.89
CA ARG A 232 -25.18 -5.70 -3.50
C ARG A 232 -23.99 -6.11 -2.64
N THR A 233 -23.46 -5.16 -1.89
CA THR A 233 -22.26 -5.31 -1.07
C THR A 233 -22.24 -4.25 0.02
N PRO A 234 -21.47 -4.42 1.11
CA PRO A 234 -21.25 -3.36 2.09
C PRO A 234 -20.75 -2.08 1.42
N ILE A 235 -21.41 -0.95 1.67
CA ILE A 235 -21.09 0.33 1.06
C ILE A 235 -20.15 1.14 1.95
N SER A 236 -19.12 1.72 1.34
CA SER A 236 -18.20 2.65 2.01
C SER A 236 -18.61 4.10 1.78
N TYR A 237 -18.68 4.85 2.87
CA TYR A 237 -18.85 6.30 2.86
C TYR A 237 -17.55 7.03 3.23
N LEU A 238 -16.57 6.30 3.79
CA LEU A 238 -15.24 6.82 4.14
C LEU A 238 -14.21 6.31 3.13
N GLN A 239 -13.98 7.10 2.08
CA GLN A 239 -13.08 6.71 1.01
C GLN A 239 -11.61 6.75 1.44
N PRO A 240 -10.74 5.90 0.86
CA PRO A 240 -9.32 5.82 1.17
C PRO A 240 -8.58 7.16 1.02
N LYS A 241 -7.62 7.38 1.91
CA LYS A 241 -6.62 8.46 1.89
C LYS A 241 -5.25 7.89 1.51
N LYS A 242 -4.22 8.74 1.61
CA LYS A 242 -2.81 8.35 1.42
C LYS A 242 -2.57 7.78 0.03
N ILE A 243 -3.01 8.52 -0.99
CA ILE A 243 -2.88 8.08 -2.37
C ILE A 243 -1.43 8.20 -2.83
N ARG A 244 -0.81 9.36 -2.60
CA ARG A 244 0.55 9.68 -3.06
C ARG A 244 1.64 9.22 -2.09
N HIS A 245 1.43 9.46 -0.80
CA HIS A 245 2.36 9.10 0.27
C HIS A 245 1.63 8.95 1.63
N GLU A 246 2.31 8.43 2.65
CA GLU A 246 1.73 8.09 3.96
C GLU A 246 1.12 9.27 4.73
N GLY A 247 1.63 10.48 4.51
CA GLY A 247 1.12 11.73 5.09
C GLY A 247 0.01 12.40 4.30
N ASP A 248 -0.35 11.87 3.11
CA ASP A 248 -1.34 12.49 2.23
C ASP A 248 -2.77 12.34 2.77
N GLY A 249 -3.37 13.45 3.14
CA GLY A 249 -4.78 13.51 3.58
C GLY A 249 -5.79 13.61 2.45
N ALA A 250 -5.35 13.81 1.21
CA ALA A 250 -6.22 13.96 0.06
C ALA A 250 -6.98 12.68 -0.28
N LYS A 251 -8.18 12.84 -0.79
CA LYS A 251 -9.05 11.76 -1.29
C LYS A 251 -9.40 12.02 -2.74
N LEU A 252 -9.41 10.99 -3.56
CA LEU A 252 -9.91 11.07 -4.94
C LEU A 252 -11.43 11.16 -4.99
N ILE A 253 -12.08 10.50 -4.05
CA ILE A 253 -13.53 10.43 -3.95
C ILE A 253 -13.90 10.93 -2.55
N SER A 254 -14.84 11.87 -2.48
CA SER A 254 -15.38 12.38 -1.22
C SER A 254 -16.90 12.31 -1.27
N ALA A 255 -17.49 11.58 -0.31
CA ALA A 255 -18.93 11.40 -0.18
C ALA A 255 -19.40 11.68 1.25
N ASN A 256 -18.60 12.38 2.05
CA ASN A 256 -18.87 12.62 3.46
C ASN A 256 -19.13 14.10 3.81
N ASP A 257 -19.27 14.97 2.81
CA ASP A 257 -19.66 16.36 3.02
C ASP A 257 -21.17 16.44 3.20
N THR A 258 -21.62 16.88 4.35
CA THR A 258 -23.05 17.04 4.68
C THR A 258 -23.51 18.51 4.66
N SER A 259 -22.59 19.44 4.43
CA SER A 259 -22.86 20.88 4.56
C SER A 259 -22.80 21.65 3.23
N ASN A 260 -22.21 21.07 2.20
CA ASN A 260 -22.04 21.71 0.90
C ASN A 260 -22.67 20.88 -0.22
N PHE A 261 -23.25 21.56 -1.21
CA PHE A 261 -23.90 20.92 -2.35
C PHE A 261 -22.94 20.46 -3.45
N THR A 262 -21.64 20.64 -3.28
CA THR A 262 -20.66 20.47 -4.35
C THR A 262 -20.63 19.07 -4.95
N PHE A 263 -20.90 18.03 -4.16
CA PHE A 263 -20.89 16.66 -4.68
C PHE A 263 -22.24 15.93 -4.53
N LEU A 264 -23.14 16.38 -3.67
CA LEU A 264 -24.51 15.88 -3.65
C LEU A 264 -25.28 16.34 -4.89
N GLY A 265 -24.96 17.53 -5.41
CA GLY A 265 -25.58 18.06 -6.61
C GLY A 265 -27.12 18.07 -6.50
N ARG A 266 -27.76 17.27 -7.39
CA ARG A 266 -29.22 17.10 -7.41
C ARG A 266 -29.76 16.08 -6.41
N PHE A 267 -28.88 15.34 -5.72
CA PHE A 267 -29.28 14.29 -4.80
C PHE A 267 -29.57 14.82 -3.40
N ILE A 268 -30.47 14.16 -2.69
CA ILE A 268 -30.88 14.53 -1.34
C ILE A 268 -29.97 13.87 -0.30
N SER A 269 -29.51 12.67 -0.56
CA SER A 269 -28.65 11.89 0.35
C SER A 269 -27.33 11.50 -0.32
N ARG A 270 -26.32 11.18 0.51
CA ARG A 270 -25.05 10.68 0.04
C ARG A 270 -25.16 9.30 -0.61
N GLU A 271 -26.11 8.50 -0.15
CA GLU A 271 -26.40 7.15 -0.68
C GLU A 271 -26.86 7.21 -2.13
N GLU A 272 -27.65 8.25 -2.46
CA GLU A 272 -28.09 8.51 -3.83
C GLU A 272 -26.98 9.12 -4.70
N ALA A 273 -26.14 9.99 -4.10
CA ALA A 273 -25.10 10.67 -4.84
C ALA A 273 -23.95 9.73 -5.23
N PHE A 274 -23.61 8.82 -4.33
CA PHE A 274 -22.43 7.98 -4.52
C PHE A 274 -22.50 6.72 -3.65
N ALA A 275 -22.56 5.55 -4.27
CA ALA A 275 -22.52 4.26 -3.61
C ALA A 275 -21.50 3.34 -4.29
N ILE A 276 -20.36 3.12 -3.64
CA ILE A 276 -19.35 2.13 -4.05
C ILE A 276 -19.17 1.13 -2.93
N GLY A 277 -19.06 -0.14 -3.28
CA GLY A 277 -18.75 -1.20 -2.34
C GLY A 277 -17.44 -0.91 -1.60
N TYR A 278 -17.37 -1.25 -0.31
CA TYR A 278 -16.17 -1.00 0.51
C TYR A 278 -14.93 -1.67 -0.07
N GLU A 279 -15.01 -2.97 -0.41
CA GLU A 279 -13.91 -3.67 -1.08
C GLU A 279 -13.65 -3.14 -2.49
N ASP A 280 -14.69 -2.81 -3.25
CA ASP A 280 -14.55 -2.26 -4.60
C ASP A 280 -13.75 -0.96 -4.57
N SER A 281 -14.08 -0.06 -3.63
CA SER A 281 -13.34 1.18 -3.43
C SER A 281 -11.88 0.93 -3.06
N GLN A 282 -11.62 0.00 -2.13
CA GLN A 282 -10.25 -0.33 -1.73
C GLN A 282 -9.44 -0.90 -2.88
N LYS A 283 -10.00 -1.81 -3.67
CA LYS A 283 -9.33 -2.38 -4.85
C LYS A 283 -8.90 -1.31 -5.85
N VAL A 284 -9.80 -0.38 -6.18
CA VAL A 284 -9.49 0.76 -7.07
C VAL A 284 -8.33 1.60 -6.53
N HIS A 285 -8.43 2.02 -5.27
CA HIS A 285 -7.41 2.88 -4.68
C HIS A 285 -6.09 2.15 -4.46
N ASN A 286 -6.12 0.85 -4.13
CA ASN A 286 -4.92 0.04 -3.93
C ASN A 286 -4.21 -0.24 -5.26
N ALA A 287 -4.96 -0.49 -6.35
CA ALA A 287 -4.40 -0.58 -7.70
C ALA A 287 -3.70 0.72 -8.09
N LEU A 288 -4.36 1.87 -7.88
CA LEU A 288 -3.76 3.17 -8.19
C LEU A 288 -2.47 3.41 -7.39
N LYS A 289 -2.47 3.18 -6.08
CA LYS A 289 -1.28 3.33 -5.23
C LYS A 289 -0.13 2.44 -5.71
N TRP A 290 -0.47 1.23 -6.11
CA TRP A 290 0.51 0.26 -6.58
C TRP A 290 1.17 0.68 -7.88
N ILE A 291 0.38 1.05 -8.90
CA ILE A 291 0.94 1.53 -10.18
C ILE A 291 1.67 2.87 -10.03
N MET A 292 1.22 3.76 -9.14
CA MET A 292 1.94 5.00 -8.84
C MET A 292 3.33 4.74 -8.27
N ARG A 293 3.50 3.72 -7.42
CA ARG A 293 4.80 3.35 -6.86
C ARG A 293 5.71 2.67 -7.87
N ARG A 294 5.14 1.86 -8.77
CA ARG A 294 5.92 1.12 -9.78
C ARG A 294 6.37 1.98 -10.95
N GLN A 295 5.48 2.80 -11.45
CA GLN A 295 5.68 3.49 -12.73
C GLN A 295 5.10 4.91 -12.75
N GLY A 296 4.76 5.46 -11.58
CA GLY A 296 4.36 6.85 -11.46
C GLY A 296 5.56 7.76 -11.53
N CYS A 297 5.43 8.87 -12.24
CA CYS A 297 6.40 9.93 -12.22
C CYS A 297 5.84 11.19 -11.57
N HIS A 298 6.71 11.97 -10.97
CA HIS A 298 6.38 13.13 -10.19
C HIS A 298 7.05 14.36 -10.80
N TYR A 299 6.25 15.37 -11.13
CA TYR A 299 6.74 16.66 -11.59
C TYR A 299 6.01 17.77 -10.82
N ASP A 300 6.72 18.48 -9.97
CA ASP A 300 6.18 19.46 -9.03
C ASP A 300 5.07 18.85 -8.16
N SER A 301 3.85 19.35 -8.23
CA SER A 301 2.67 18.81 -7.52
C SER A 301 1.89 17.77 -8.32
N LEU A 302 2.29 17.46 -9.54
CA LEU A 302 1.60 16.56 -10.46
C LEU A 302 2.18 15.15 -10.38
N TYR A 303 1.29 14.17 -10.42
CA TYR A 303 1.63 12.75 -10.56
C TYR A 303 1.08 12.23 -11.88
N PHE A 304 1.97 11.70 -12.70
CA PHE A 304 1.63 11.04 -13.96
C PHE A 304 1.75 9.54 -13.75
N VAL A 305 0.72 8.83 -14.15
CA VAL A 305 0.69 7.36 -14.09
C VAL A 305 0.18 6.85 -15.42
N THR A 306 0.98 6.04 -16.07
CA THR A 306 0.60 5.31 -17.28
C THR A 306 0.61 3.83 -16.95
N TRP A 307 -0.34 3.07 -17.47
CA TRP A 307 -0.38 1.62 -17.29
C TRP A 307 -1.05 0.95 -18.46
N GLU A 308 -0.66 -0.28 -18.69
CA GLU A 308 -1.34 -1.19 -19.59
C GLU A 308 -2.18 -2.19 -18.80
N SER A 309 -3.32 -2.62 -19.34
CA SER A 309 -4.23 -3.52 -18.64
C SER A 309 -3.62 -4.88 -18.32
N ASP A 310 -2.62 -5.32 -19.08
CA ASP A 310 -1.93 -6.61 -18.91
C ASP A 310 -0.58 -6.48 -18.17
N LEU A 311 -0.25 -5.27 -17.69
CA LEU A 311 0.97 -4.96 -16.91
C LEU A 311 2.30 -5.27 -17.62
N HIS A 312 2.32 -5.22 -18.92
CA HIS A 312 3.62 -5.16 -19.59
C HIS A 312 4.37 -3.92 -19.10
N GLU A 313 5.67 -4.05 -18.92
CA GLU A 313 6.50 -2.91 -18.56
C GLU A 313 6.36 -1.84 -19.63
N ILE A 314 5.70 -0.75 -19.28
CA ILE A 314 5.65 0.42 -20.13
C ILE A 314 6.96 1.17 -19.90
N PRO A 315 7.69 1.50 -20.97
CA PRO A 315 8.91 2.30 -20.86
C PRO A 315 8.66 3.55 -20.02
N GLY A 316 9.58 3.88 -19.14
CA GLY A 316 9.53 5.10 -18.35
C GLY A 316 9.37 6.32 -19.25
N TRP A 317 8.59 7.29 -18.81
CA TRP A 317 8.36 8.54 -19.53
C TRP A 317 9.65 9.36 -19.76
N ASP A 318 10.72 9.05 -19.02
CA ASP A 318 12.06 9.63 -19.05
C ASP A 318 13.06 8.79 -19.86
N GLN A 319 12.66 7.64 -20.37
CA GLN A 319 13.49 6.78 -21.22
C GLN A 319 13.58 7.33 -22.64
N GLY A 320 14.80 7.31 -23.17
CA GLY A 320 15.04 7.67 -24.57
C GLY A 320 14.43 6.67 -25.56
N ALA A 321 14.22 7.09 -26.78
CA ALA A 321 13.67 6.21 -27.83
C ALA A 321 14.51 4.94 -28.00
N ASP A 322 15.82 5.06 -27.92
CA ASP A 322 16.79 3.94 -28.07
C ASP A 322 16.62 2.90 -26.96
N GLU A 323 16.46 3.34 -25.69
CA GLU A 323 16.22 2.45 -24.56
C GLU A 323 14.85 1.73 -24.66
N ILE A 324 13.86 2.42 -25.24
CA ILE A 324 12.53 1.84 -25.50
C ILE A 324 12.62 0.74 -26.57
N TYR A 325 13.38 0.99 -27.64
CA TYR A 325 13.58 -0.01 -28.69
C TYR A 325 14.34 -1.24 -28.17
N GLU A 326 15.41 -1.06 -27.42
CA GLU A 326 16.13 -2.16 -26.78
C GLU A 326 15.27 -3.00 -25.81
N ALA A 327 14.40 -2.34 -25.03
CA ALA A 327 13.47 -3.01 -24.14
C ALA A 327 12.43 -3.82 -24.92
N MET A 328 11.90 -3.28 -26.03
CA MET A 328 10.97 -3.97 -26.92
C MET A 328 11.62 -5.19 -27.61
N GLU A 329 12.85 -5.05 -28.11
CA GLU A 329 13.58 -6.17 -28.72
C GLU A 329 13.83 -7.30 -27.73
N LYS A 330 14.22 -6.98 -26.48
CA LYS A 330 14.38 -7.97 -25.41
C LYS A 330 13.07 -8.69 -25.06
N GLN A 331 11.95 -8.00 -25.06
CA GLN A 331 10.62 -8.61 -24.83
C GLN A 331 10.21 -9.53 -25.99
N MET A 332 10.47 -9.13 -27.23
CA MET A 332 10.20 -9.95 -28.41
C MET A 332 11.10 -11.20 -28.46
N ALA A 333 12.37 -11.08 -28.10
CA ALA A 333 13.30 -12.19 -28.03
C ALA A 333 12.98 -13.19 -26.91
N GLY A 334 12.45 -12.73 -25.76
CA GLY A 334 12.04 -13.58 -24.63
C GLY A 334 10.78 -14.41 -24.87
N ASN A 335 9.94 -14.05 -25.86
CA ASN A 335 8.71 -14.78 -26.21
C ASN A 335 8.92 -15.89 -27.29
N THR A 336 10.14 -16.11 -27.76
CA THR A 336 10.43 -17.08 -28.81
C THR A 336 11.02 -18.42 -28.31
N ASP A 337 10.95 -18.74 -27.03
CA ASP A 337 11.36 -20.03 -26.50
C ASP A 337 10.19 -21.03 -26.37
N THR A 338 9.53 -21.32 -27.48
CA THR A 338 8.77 -22.56 -27.70
C THR A 338 9.19 -23.15 -29.01
N GLY A 339 10.04 -24.16 -28.91
CA GLY A 339 10.65 -25.00 -29.89
C GLY A 339 10.10 -25.02 -31.32
N LEU A 340 10.94 -24.65 -32.27
CA LEU A 340 10.99 -25.26 -33.59
C LEU A 340 12.44 -25.22 -34.10
N GLN A 341 12.87 -26.37 -34.62
CA GLN A 341 14.21 -26.67 -35.06
C GLN A 341 14.74 -25.78 -36.19
N GLU A 342 16.05 -25.59 -36.15
CA GLU A 342 16.90 -24.97 -37.14
C GLU A 342 16.64 -25.45 -38.57
N GLY A 343 16.36 -24.52 -39.44
CA GLY A 343 16.52 -24.64 -40.87
C GLY A 343 17.44 -23.53 -41.36
N SER A 344 18.64 -23.90 -41.72
CA SER A 344 19.64 -23.02 -42.33
C SER A 344 19.09 -22.25 -43.54
N ARG A 345 19.22 -20.92 -43.53
CA ARG A 345 19.05 -20.10 -44.70
C ARG A 345 20.27 -19.21 -44.90
N GLU A 346 20.82 -19.33 -46.08
CA GLU A 346 21.95 -18.60 -46.63
C GLU A 346 21.69 -17.11 -46.69
N GLU A 347 22.73 -16.34 -46.37
CA GLU A 347 22.79 -14.88 -46.50
C GLU A 347 22.71 -14.49 -47.97
N GLU A 348 21.68 -13.75 -48.35
CA GLU A 348 21.70 -12.97 -49.60
C GLU A 348 21.90 -11.50 -49.23
N GLU A 349 23.03 -10.94 -49.70
CA GLU A 349 23.36 -9.52 -49.65
C GLU A 349 22.37 -8.73 -50.49
N GLU A 350 21.64 -7.74 -49.89
CA GLU A 350 20.91 -6.73 -50.63
C GLU A 350 21.77 -5.46 -50.82
N PRO A 351 21.67 -4.79 -51.98
CA PRO A 351 22.55 -3.69 -52.34
C PRO A 351 22.07 -2.34 -51.74
N ASP A 352 23.06 -1.56 -51.29
CA ASP A 352 22.97 -0.16 -50.97
C ASP A 352 22.30 0.67 -52.08
N LEU A 353 21.18 1.28 -51.79
CA LEU A 353 20.59 2.33 -52.61
C LEU A 353 19.61 3.23 -51.79
N TYR A 354 20.13 4.21 -51.09
CA TYR A 354 19.40 5.47 -50.86
C TYR A 354 20.39 6.64 -50.69
N GLU A 355 20.48 7.44 -51.75
CA GLU A 355 21.02 8.80 -51.71
C GLU A 355 20.08 9.67 -50.89
N GLU A 356 20.61 10.35 -49.87
CA GLU A 356 19.88 11.37 -49.08
C GLU A 356 19.72 12.66 -49.97
N PRO A 357 18.54 13.29 -50.00
CA PRO A 357 18.39 14.61 -50.56
C PRO A 357 18.84 15.70 -49.58
N ASP A 358 19.65 16.64 -50.08
CA ASP A 358 20.07 17.85 -49.40
C ASP A 358 18.88 18.61 -48.80
N LEU A 359 18.88 18.76 -47.46
CA LEU A 359 17.92 19.60 -46.75
C LEU A 359 18.47 21.01 -46.64
N GLU A 360 17.77 21.97 -47.23
CA GLU A 360 18.00 23.42 -47.14
C GLU A 360 17.92 23.90 -45.67
N GLU A 361 18.83 24.79 -45.29
CA GLU A 361 18.96 25.38 -43.95
C GLU A 361 17.70 26.14 -43.54
N GLU A 362 17.05 25.74 -42.46
CA GLU A 362 15.99 26.54 -41.82
C GLU A 362 16.59 27.58 -40.85
N PRO A 363 15.94 28.74 -40.68
CA PRO A 363 16.49 29.89 -39.95
C PRO A 363 16.59 29.63 -38.44
N GLU A 364 17.70 30.08 -37.84
CA GLU A 364 17.99 30.07 -36.41
C GLU A 364 16.93 30.81 -35.61
N PHE A 365 16.21 30.10 -34.74
CA PHE A 365 15.43 30.67 -33.64
C PHE A 365 16.28 30.75 -32.39
N GLU A 366 16.34 31.95 -31.79
CA GLU A 366 17.00 32.19 -30.50
C GLU A 366 16.47 31.24 -29.44
N THR A 367 17.37 30.43 -28.83
CA THR A 367 17.05 29.44 -27.82
C THR A 367 17.06 30.10 -26.44
N GLU A 368 15.90 30.12 -25.79
CA GLU A 368 15.83 30.26 -24.33
C GLU A 368 16.50 29.08 -23.63
N PRO A 369 17.02 29.24 -22.40
CA PRO A 369 17.83 28.23 -21.73
C PRO A 369 17.06 26.94 -21.56
N VAL A 370 17.57 25.89 -22.18
CA VAL A 370 17.09 24.51 -22.07
C VAL A 370 17.41 24.01 -20.67
N TYR A 371 16.42 23.91 -19.80
CA TYR A 371 16.52 23.03 -18.67
C TYR A 371 16.53 21.60 -19.22
N ASP A 372 17.63 20.90 -18.98
CA ASP A 372 17.80 19.49 -19.34
C ASP A 372 16.78 18.63 -18.57
N THR A 373 15.58 18.53 -19.10
CA THR A 373 14.59 17.55 -18.71
C THR A 373 14.63 16.48 -19.77
N GLY A 374 15.58 15.56 -19.63
CA GLY A 374 15.68 14.41 -20.50
C GLY A 374 14.30 13.88 -20.83
N ALA A 375 13.92 13.89 -22.05
CA ALA A 375 13.01 12.99 -22.67
C ALA A 375 12.09 13.60 -23.72
N ALA A 376 11.99 12.94 -24.82
CA ALA A 376 11.00 13.17 -25.90
C ALA A 376 9.53 13.18 -25.36
N GLY A 377 9.24 12.51 -24.24
CA GLY A 377 7.95 12.54 -23.55
C GLY A 377 7.58 13.90 -22.97
N ALA A 378 8.53 14.59 -22.32
CA ALA A 378 8.30 15.93 -21.80
C ALA A 378 8.05 16.94 -22.93
N ALA A 379 8.72 16.80 -24.07
CA ALA A 379 8.50 17.63 -25.24
C ALA A 379 7.11 17.37 -25.89
N ARG A 380 6.68 16.12 -25.97
CA ARG A 380 5.32 15.77 -26.43
C ARG A 380 4.24 16.32 -25.51
N PHE A 381 4.47 16.24 -24.20
CA PHE A 381 3.55 16.75 -23.18
C PHE A 381 3.47 18.28 -23.20
N ARG A 382 4.60 18.99 -23.36
CA ARG A 382 4.60 20.45 -23.56
C ARG A 382 3.81 20.87 -24.79
N ARG A 383 3.95 20.17 -25.93
CA ARG A 383 3.14 20.42 -27.13
C ARG A 383 1.65 20.19 -26.91
N ALA A 384 1.28 19.17 -26.13
CA ALA A 384 -0.12 18.88 -25.78
C ALA A 384 -0.72 19.99 -24.90
N ILE A 385 0.01 20.49 -23.91
CA ILE A 385 -0.42 21.60 -23.04
C ILE A 385 -0.50 22.91 -23.83
N GLN A 386 0.47 23.22 -24.67
CA GLN A 386 0.43 24.42 -25.51
C GLN A 386 -0.72 24.40 -26.53
N GLY A 387 -1.16 23.21 -26.96
CA GLY A 387 -2.36 23.04 -27.77
C GLY A 387 -3.67 23.32 -27.01
N TYR A 388 -3.67 23.18 -25.68
CA TYR A 388 -4.84 23.46 -24.83
C TYR A 388 -5.02 24.94 -24.51
N GLU A 389 -3.95 25.73 -24.53
CA GLU A 389 -4.01 27.20 -24.31
C GLU A 389 -4.46 27.99 -25.52
N LYS A 390 -4.64 27.36 -26.69
CA LYS A 390 -5.02 28.05 -27.94
C LYS A 390 -6.47 27.82 -28.41
N ASN A 391 -7.28 27.15 -27.62
CA ASN A 391 -8.73 27.00 -27.75
C ASN A 391 -9.40 27.51 -26.47
#